data_49ec81fdf1234f40a9dd59e1c99d974f
#
_entry.id   49ec81fdf1234f40a9dd59e1c99d974f
#
_cell.length_a   1.000
_cell.length_b   1.000
_cell.length_c   1.000
_cell.angle_alpha   90.00
_cell.angle_beta   90.00
_cell.angle_gamma   90.00
#
_symmetry.space_group_name_H-M   'P 1'
#
loop_
_entity.id
_entity.type
_entity.pdbx_description
1 polymer ?
#
loop_
_entity_poly.entity_id
_entity_poly.type
_entity_poly.pdbx_seq_one_letter_code
_entity_poly.pdbx_strand_id
1 'polypeptide(L)'
;MSEELYDITIIGAGPAGLFTAFYGGMRQAKVKIIESLPQTGGQLAALYPEKYIYDVAGFPKIKAVDLVKNLEKQVEFFNPTIILDEAIEKVEKQEDGSFKLIGENGQVHLSKTFIITACNGAFTPRRLNIDNSEDF
;
A
#
# COMPACT_ATOMS: atom_id res chain seq x y z
N MET A 1 1.78 25.46 -2.35
CA MET A 1 2.52 24.56 -3.27
C MET A 1 1.48 23.78 -4.06
N SER A 2 1.57 23.75 -5.38
CA SER A 2 0.65 22.92 -6.17
C SER A 2 0.92 21.46 -5.82
N GLU A 3 -0.11 20.74 -5.41
CA GLU A 3 -0.01 19.30 -5.17
C GLU A 3 0.40 18.60 -6.46
N GLU A 4 1.37 17.71 -6.36
CA GLU A 4 1.90 17.00 -7.51
C GLU A 4 0.93 15.96 -8.04
N LEU A 5 0.57 16.04 -9.34
CA LEU A 5 -0.33 15.10 -10.00
C LEU A 5 0.43 13.83 -10.40
N TYR A 6 -0.05 12.69 -9.94
CA TYR A 6 0.46 11.35 -10.29
C TYR A 6 -0.39 10.72 -11.39
N ASP A 7 0.23 9.85 -12.19
CA ASP A 7 -0.51 9.07 -13.19
C ASP A 7 -1.36 7.99 -12.52
N ILE A 8 -0.75 7.33 -11.53
CA ILE A 8 -1.39 6.24 -10.77
C ILE A 8 -1.09 6.41 -9.28
N THR A 9 -2.14 6.44 -8.46
CA THR A 9 -2.02 6.28 -7.01
C THR A 9 -2.57 4.93 -6.60
N ILE A 10 -1.78 4.15 -5.86
CA ILE A 10 -2.13 2.82 -5.37
C ILE A 10 -2.41 2.92 -3.88
N ILE A 11 -3.58 2.46 -3.45
CA ILE A 11 -3.99 2.41 -2.05
C ILE A 11 -3.72 1.00 -1.52
N GLY A 12 -2.71 0.87 -0.65
CA GLY A 12 -2.24 -0.37 -0.08
C GLY A 12 -0.91 -0.85 -0.68
N ALA A 13 0.08 -1.09 0.18
CA ALA A 13 1.43 -1.56 -0.16
C ALA A 13 1.64 -3.05 0.15
N GLY A 14 0.59 -3.86 0.11
CA GLY A 14 0.69 -5.30 0.13
C GLY A 14 1.32 -5.85 -1.18
N PRO A 15 1.47 -7.18 -1.33
CA PRO A 15 2.08 -7.78 -2.52
C PRO A 15 1.46 -7.32 -3.83
N ALA A 16 0.13 -7.21 -3.88
CA ALA A 16 -0.58 -6.73 -5.07
C ALA A 16 -0.25 -5.26 -5.39
N GLY A 17 -0.20 -4.39 -4.36
CA GLY A 17 0.14 -2.98 -4.53
C GLY A 17 1.57 -2.78 -4.99
N LEU A 18 2.53 -3.48 -4.37
CA LEU A 18 3.93 -3.44 -4.76
C LEU A 18 4.13 -3.89 -6.22
N PHE A 19 3.53 -5.02 -6.62
CA PHE A 19 3.63 -5.50 -7.99
C PHE A 19 2.93 -4.55 -8.98
N THR A 20 1.79 -3.97 -8.61
CA THR A 20 1.09 -2.96 -9.43
C THR A 20 1.98 -1.73 -9.65
N ALA A 21 2.67 -1.27 -8.61
CA ALA A 21 3.59 -0.13 -8.72
C ALA A 21 4.78 -0.44 -9.63
N PHE A 22 5.38 -1.62 -9.50
CA PHE A 22 6.42 -2.10 -10.41
C PHE A 22 5.92 -2.08 -11.87
N TYR A 23 4.74 -2.63 -12.13
CA TYR A 23 4.19 -2.70 -13.48
C TYR A 23 3.84 -1.30 -14.04
N GLY A 24 3.34 -0.40 -13.19
CA GLY A 24 3.14 1.00 -13.55
C GLY A 24 4.46 1.68 -13.95
N GLY A 25 5.51 1.46 -13.18
CA GLY A 25 6.86 1.96 -13.48
C GLY A 25 7.40 1.42 -14.81
N MET A 26 7.21 0.14 -15.13
CA MET A 26 7.55 -0.42 -16.44
C MET A 26 6.84 0.28 -17.61
N ARG A 27 5.68 0.86 -17.36
CA ARG A 27 4.91 1.67 -18.33
C ARG A 27 5.28 3.15 -18.30
N GLN A 28 6.34 3.51 -17.57
CA GLN A 28 6.80 4.90 -17.40
C GLN A 28 5.76 5.83 -16.76
N ALA A 29 4.79 5.25 -16.05
CA ALA A 29 3.83 6.03 -15.27
C ALA A 29 4.49 6.57 -14.00
N LYS A 30 4.12 7.79 -13.61
CA LYS A 30 4.47 8.37 -12.32
C LYS A 30 3.57 7.76 -11.25
N VAL A 31 4.16 6.90 -10.41
CA VAL A 31 3.41 6.09 -9.45
C VAL A 31 3.63 6.58 -8.02
N LYS A 32 2.53 6.60 -7.24
CA LYS A 32 2.51 6.78 -5.78
C LYS A 32 1.84 5.58 -5.14
N ILE A 33 2.37 5.11 -4.01
CA ILE A 33 1.74 4.15 -3.12
C ILE A 33 1.42 4.85 -1.80
N ILE A 34 0.23 4.62 -1.26
CA ILE A 34 -0.19 5.11 0.07
C ILE A 34 -0.59 3.90 0.90
N GLU A 35 0.04 3.75 2.06
CA GLU A 35 -0.14 2.62 2.96
C GLU A 35 -0.47 3.10 4.37
N SER A 36 -1.48 2.52 4.98
CA SER A 36 -1.92 2.85 6.35
C SER A 36 -1.00 2.29 7.44
N LEU A 37 -0.21 1.28 7.14
CA LEU A 37 0.77 0.71 8.07
C LEU A 37 2.12 1.45 7.98
N PRO A 38 2.96 1.36 9.05
CA PRO A 38 4.29 1.97 9.06
C PRO A 38 5.31 1.25 8.17
N GLN A 39 4.89 0.21 7.46
CA GLN A 39 5.75 -0.60 6.58
C GLN A 39 4.98 -1.14 5.39
N THR A 40 5.70 -1.48 4.33
CA THR A 40 5.20 -2.20 3.17
C THR A 40 5.03 -3.70 3.45
N GLY A 41 4.36 -4.41 2.54
CA GLY A 41 4.15 -5.86 2.61
C GLY A 41 2.77 -6.28 3.13
N GLY A 42 1.99 -5.33 3.65
CA GLY A 42 0.61 -5.58 4.12
C GLY A 42 0.54 -6.69 5.16
N GLN A 43 -0.50 -7.52 5.09
CA GLN A 43 -0.72 -8.61 6.06
C GLN A 43 0.41 -9.64 6.10
N LEU A 44 1.12 -9.86 4.99
CA LEU A 44 2.24 -10.81 4.96
C LEU A 44 3.39 -10.35 5.85
N ALA A 45 3.70 -9.07 5.85
CA ALA A 45 4.74 -8.51 6.72
C ALA A 45 4.26 -8.35 8.17
N ALA A 46 3.01 -7.87 8.36
CA ALA A 46 2.49 -7.53 9.68
C ALA A 46 2.05 -8.74 10.51
N LEU A 47 1.43 -9.76 9.89
CA LEU A 47 0.79 -10.86 10.61
C LEU A 47 1.48 -12.21 10.42
N TYR A 48 2.10 -12.45 9.26
CA TYR A 48 2.55 -13.79 8.87
C TYR A 48 3.95 -13.84 8.26
N PRO A 49 4.97 -13.09 8.75
CA PRO A 49 6.27 -12.97 8.10
C PRO A 49 6.98 -14.32 7.90
N GLU A 50 6.80 -15.25 8.83
CA GLU A 50 7.43 -16.58 8.80
C GLU A 50 6.60 -17.65 8.08
N LYS A 51 5.37 -17.32 7.63
CA LYS A 51 4.51 -18.26 6.92
C LYS A 51 5.07 -18.58 5.54
N TYR A 52 4.97 -19.83 5.15
CA TYR A 52 5.26 -20.25 3.78
C TYR A 52 4.05 -20.05 2.87
N ILE A 53 4.33 -19.47 1.71
CA ILE A 53 3.38 -19.21 0.63
C ILE A 53 3.65 -20.18 -0.51
N TYR A 54 2.61 -20.80 -1.07
CA TYR A 54 2.69 -21.82 -2.11
C TYR A 54 1.96 -21.42 -3.40
N ASP A 55 1.13 -20.39 -3.34
CA ASP A 55 0.20 -19.95 -4.37
C ASP A 55 0.63 -18.67 -5.09
N VAL A 56 1.93 -18.41 -5.13
CA VAL A 56 2.53 -17.32 -5.92
C VAL A 56 3.26 -17.89 -7.13
N ALA A 57 2.87 -17.43 -8.31
CA ALA A 57 3.48 -17.86 -9.56
C ALA A 57 5.00 -17.65 -9.56
N GLY A 58 5.76 -18.64 -10.05
CA GLY A 58 7.21 -18.61 -10.10
C GLY A 58 7.93 -19.10 -8.83
N PHE A 59 7.19 -19.34 -7.73
CA PHE A 59 7.74 -19.87 -6.48
C PHE A 59 6.99 -21.14 -6.05
N PRO A 60 7.63 -22.33 -6.10
CA PRO A 60 7.02 -23.54 -5.54
C PRO A 60 6.72 -23.42 -4.04
N LYS A 61 7.54 -22.61 -3.34
CA LYS A 61 7.44 -22.30 -1.93
C LYS A 61 8.32 -21.09 -1.60
N ILE A 62 7.80 -20.11 -0.90
CA ILE A 62 8.58 -18.94 -0.45
C ILE A 62 8.07 -18.47 0.92
N LYS A 63 8.95 -17.98 1.79
CA LYS A 63 8.50 -17.32 3.02
C LYS A 63 7.87 -15.97 2.69
N ALA A 64 6.85 -15.58 3.47
CA ALA A 64 6.15 -14.31 3.29
C ALA A 64 7.11 -13.11 3.34
N VAL A 65 8.03 -13.09 4.30
CA VAL A 65 9.03 -12.02 4.41
C VAL A 65 9.96 -11.94 3.19
N ASP A 66 10.35 -13.07 2.62
CA ASP A 66 11.22 -13.10 1.44
C ASP A 66 10.48 -12.67 0.17
N LEU A 67 9.20 -13.04 0.06
CA LEU A 67 8.33 -12.57 -1.02
C LEU A 67 8.20 -11.04 -0.99
N VAL A 68 7.93 -10.47 0.17
CA VAL A 68 7.81 -9.01 0.34
C VAL A 68 9.11 -8.32 -0.06
N LYS A 69 10.26 -8.78 0.45
CA LYS A 69 11.58 -8.24 0.09
C LYS A 69 11.87 -8.29 -1.41
N ASN A 70 11.46 -9.36 -2.09
CA ASN A 70 11.63 -9.48 -3.52
C ASN A 70 10.77 -8.46 -4.28
N LEU A 71 9.52 -8.27 -3.85
CA LEU A 71 8.62 -7.27 -4.44
C LEU A 71 9.11 -5.83 -4.19
N GLU A 72 9.62 -5.55 -3.01
CA GLU A 72 10.26 -4.26 -2.68
C GLU A 72 11.43 -3.97 -3.62
N LYS A 73 12.34 -4.93 -3.81
CA LYS A 73 13.45 -4.79 -4.76
C LYS A 73 13.00 -4.57 -6.19
N GLN A 74 11.90 -5.20 -6.62
CA GLN A 74 11.35 -4.97 -7.95
C GLN A 74 10.83 -3.54 -8.10
N VAL A 75 10.10 -3.04 -7.12
CA VAL A 75 9.49 -1.71 -7.17
C VAL A 75 10.53 -0.60 -7.06
N GLU A 76 11.60 -0.81 -6.29
CA GLU A 76 12.72 0.13 -6.14
C GLU A 76 13.35 0.52 -7.49
N PHE A 77 13.31 -0.36 -8.48
CA PHE A 77 13.84 -0.09 -9.83
C PHE A 77 13.24 1.17 -10.47
N PHE A 78 11.99 1.49 -10.13
CA PHE A 78 11.26 2.63 -10.69
C PHE A 78 11.08 3.78 -9.70
N ASN A 79 11.59 3.63 -8.48
CA ASN A 79 11.60 4.67 -7.44
C ASN A 79 10.24 5.38 -7.28
N PRO A 80 9.12 4.67 -7.07
CA PRO A 80 7.83 5.30 -6.84
C PRO A 80 7.84 6.07 -5.53
N THR A 81 6.96 7.05 -5.41
CA THR A 81 6.71 7.71 -4.12
C THR A 81 5.93 6.75 -3.23
N ILE A 82 6.46 6.43 -2.04
CA ILE A 82 5.79 5.60 -1.04
C ILE A 82 5.51 6.46 0.18
N ILE A 83 4.24 6.52 0.60
CA ILE A 83 3.78 7.19 1.80
C ILE A 83 3.25 6.11 2.75
N LEU A 84 3.79 6.09 3.95
CA LEU A 84 3.42 5.17 5.02
C LEU A 84 2.66 5.92 6.11
N ASP A 85 2.04 5.19 7.03
CA ASP A 85 1.27 5.74 8.15
C ASP A 85 0.14 6.68 7.70
N GLU A 86 -0.48 6.39 6.55
CA GLU A 86 -1.57 7.20 6.03
C GLU A 86 -2.69 6.34 5.43
N ALA A 87 -3.88 6.41 6.02
CA ALA A 87 -5.08 5.80 5.48
C ALA A 87 -5.85 6.78 4.59
N ILE A 88 -6.27 6.34 3.41
CA ILE A 88 -7.16 7.13 2.55
C ILE A 88 -8.60 6.91 3.01
N GLU A 89 -9.28 7.99 3.41
CA GLU A 89 -10.67 7.96 3.85
C GLU A 89 -11.66 8.32 2.75
N LYS A 90 -11.26 9.19 1.83
CA LYS A 90 -12.16 9.73 0.82
C LYS A 90 -11.50 9.89 -0.53
N VAL A 91 -12.26 9.61 -1.58
CA VAL A 91 -11.87 9.87 -2.97
C VAL A 91 -12.93 10.72 -3.64
N GLU A 92 -12.52 11.83 -4.26
CA GLU A 92 -13.39 12.76 -4.97
C GLU A 92 -12.94 12.88 -6.43
N LYS A 93 -13.88 12.64 -7.35
CA LYS A 93 -13.63 12.91 -8.77
C LYS A 93 -13.70 14.42 -9.03
N GLN A 94 -12.70 14.95 -9.73
CA GLN A 94 -12.63 16.35 -10.09
C GLN A 94 -13.28 16.62 -11.47
N GLU A 95 -13.56 17.88 -11.76
CA GLU A 95 -14.17 18.31 -13.04
C GLU A 95 -13.28 17.99 -14.25
N ASP A 96 -11.98 18.02 -14.10
CA ASP A 96 -10.99 17.69 -15.13
C ASP A 96 -10.81 16.17 -15.36
N GLY A 97 -11.57 15.35 -14.62
CA GLY A 97 -11.52 13.90 -14.69
C GLY A 97 -10.45 13.26 -13.78
N SER A 98 -9.60 14.05 -13.13
CA SER A 98 -8.66 13.56 -12.12
C SER A 98 -9.36 13.19 -10.80
N PHE A 99 -8.60 12.64 -9.87
CA PHE A 99 -9.08 12.25 -8.55
C PHE A 99 -8.29 12.96 -7.45
N LYS A 100 -9.01 13.39 -6.43
CA LYS A 100 -8.48 13.89 -5.18
C LYS A 100 -8.67 12.83 -4.11
N LEU A 101 -7.57 12.28 -3.59
CA LEU A 101 -7.58 11.33 -2.50
C LEU A 101 -7.25 12.08 -1.21
N ILE A 102 -8.02 11.84 -0.16
CA ILE A 102 -7.92 12.56 1.12
C ILE A 102 -7.59 11.55 2.20
N GLY A 103 -6.46 11.74 2.88
CA GLY A 103 -6.03 10.95 4.01
C GLY A 103 -6.76 11.32 5.31
N GLU A 104 -6.72 10.44 6.30
CA GLU A 104 -7.28 10.64 7.64
C GLU A 104 -6.69 11.86 8.37
N ASN A 105 -5.45 12.22 8.06
CA ASN A 105 -4.75 13.39 8.56
C ASN A 105 -5.08 14.69 7.80
N GLY A 106 -5.99 14.63 6.82
CA GLY A 106 -6.37 15.74 5.95
C GLY A 106 -5.39 16.01 4.80
N GLN A 107 -4.36 15.18 4.64
CA GLN A 107 -3.43 15.28 3.52
C GLN A 107 -4.15 14.97 2.21
N VAL A 108 -3.81 15.69 1.15
CA VAL A 108 -4.46 15.58 -0.15
C VAL A 108 -3.47 15.05 -1.18
N HIS A 109 -3.93 14.13 -2.02
CA HIS A 109 -3.15 13.58 -3.12
C HIS A 109 -3.94 13.67 -4.41
N LEU A 110 -3.29 14.17 -5.48
CA LEU A 110 -3.90 14.27 -6.81
C LEU A 110 -3.40 13.14 -7.70
N SER A 111 -4.32 12.51 -8.42
CA SER A 111 -4.01 11.39 -9.32
C SER A 111 -4.92 11.37 -10.53
N LYS A 112 -4.38 11.00 -11.70
CA LYS A 112 -5.19 10.76 -12.90
C LYS A 112 -6.04 9.50 -12.77
N THR A 113 -5.48 8.48 -12.12
CA THR A 113 -6.14 7.20 -11.82
C THR A 113 -5.74 6.70 -10.45
N PHE A 114 -6.54 5.83 -9.85
CA PHE A 114 -6.17 5.16 -8.62
C PHE A 114 -6.56 3.68 -8.66
N ILE A 115 -5.82 2.86 -7.91
CA ILE A 115 -6.04 1.41 -7.80
C ILE A 115 -6.10 1.06 -6.32
N ILE A 116 -7.14 0.33 -5.92
CA ILE A 116 -7.33 -0.10 -4.54
C ILE A 116 -6.82 -1.54 -4.39
N THR A 117 -5.80 -1.71 -3.56
CA THR A 117 -5.22 -3.01 -3.18
C THR A 117 -5.20 -3.17 -1.65
N ALA A 118 -6.11 -2.50 -0.96
CA ALA A 118 -6.14 -2.36 0.50
C ALA A 118 -6.63 -3.61 1.25
N CYS A 119 -6.99 -4.70 0.56
CA CYS A 119 -7.52 -5.93 1.15
C CYS A 119 -8.73 -5.64 2.05
N ASN A 120 -8.68 -6.03 3.33
CA ASN A 120 -9.69 -5.76 4.35
C ASN A 120 -9.46 -4.43 5.11
N GLY A 121 -8.54 -3.58 4.63
CA GLY A 121 -8.13 -2.36 5.29
C GLY A 121 -7.07 -2.58 6.39
N ALA A 122 -6.80 -1.55 7.16
CA ALA A 122 -5.87 -1.61 8.28
C ALA A 122 -6.34 -2.60 9.35
N PHE A 123 -5.44 -3.48 9.80
CA PHE A 123 -5.75 -4.40 10.88
C PHE A 123 -5.66 -3.66 12.21
N THR A 124 -6.81 -3.48 12.87
CA THR A 124 -6.85 -3.01 14.26
C THR A 124 -7.14 -4.21 15.15
N PRO A 125 -6.19 -4.65 16.00
CA PRO A 125 -6.42 -5.74 16.93
C PRO A 125 -7.63 -5.45 17.83
N ARG A 126 -8.50 -6.45 18.04
CA ARG A 126 -9.55 -6.33 19.05
C ARG A 126 -8.90 -6.29 20.42
N ARG A 127 -9.09 -5.19 21.14
CA ARG A 127 -8.66 -5.09 22.53
C ARG A 127 -9.60 -5.90 23.42
N LEU A 128 -9.03 -6.57 24.39
CA LEU A 128 -9.82 -7.18 25.46
C LEU A 128 -10.34 -6.06 26.37
N ASN A 129 -11.65 -6.05 26.66
CA ASN A 129 -12.26 -5.12 27.63
C ASN A 129 -11.95 -5.62 29.06
N ILE A 130 -10.71 -5.53 29.45
CA ILE A 130 -10.25 -5.79 30.83
C ILE A 130 -9.52 -4.54 31.33
N ASP A 131 -9.72 -4.23 32.60
CA ASP A 131 -9.02 -3.11 33.23
C ASP A 131 -7.50 -3.32 33.14
N ASN A 132 -6.76 -2.26 32.77
CA ASN A 132 -5.31 -2.26 32.54
C ASN A 132 -4.81 -3.04 31.30
N SER A 133 -5.63 -3.29 30.29
CA SER A 133 -5.17 -3.92 29.04
C SER A 133 -4.20 -3.05 28.21
N GLU A 134 -3.96 -1.81 28.62
CA GLU A 134 -3.04 -0.87 27.96
C GLU A 134 -1.60 -0.99 28.49
N ASP A 135 -1.38 -1.79 29.54
CA ASP A 135 -0.07 -1.96 30.19
C ASP A 135 0.72 -3.19 29.66
N PHE A 136 0.18 -3.87 28.60
CA PHE A 136 0.78 -5.08 28.03
C PHE A 136 0.98 -4.99 26.51
#